data_36056d0b5d3661e011ef5f40a9fc2dd6
#
_entry.id   36056d0b5d3661e011ef5f40a9fc2dd6
#
_cell.length_a   1.000
_cell.length_b   1.000
_cell.length_c   1.000
_cell.angle_alpha   90.00
_cell.angle_beta   90.00
_cell.angle_gamma   90.00
#
_symmetry.space_group_name_H-M   'P 1'
#
loop_
_entity.id
_entity.type
_entity.pdbx_description
1 polymer ?
#
loop_
_entity_poly.entity_id
_entity_poly.type
_entity_poly.pdbx_seq_one_letter_code
_entity_poly.pdbx_strand_id
1 'polypeptide(L)'
;MKNKGFTLVELIAIILVLSIILTVGFTTLSNSLENSNERKYQTMIKNLEMAAEEYVNLPGIYRKIDEELKEGKRVTVDIVDLVNAEIIDQIPTNPKTKKEISGYILVEKNSDNEFIYTVQID
;
A
#
# COMPACT_ATOMS: atom_id res chain seq x y z
N MET A 1 -32.23 23.49 49.08
CA MET A 1 -31.58 23.71 47.82
C MET A 1 -32.44 23.29 46.66
N LYS A 2 -32.42 24.01 45.62
CA LYS A 2 -33.24 23.73 44.47
C LYS A 2 -32.48 22.90 43.49
N ASN A 3 -33.13 21.90 42.97
CA ASN A 3 -32.59 21.18 41.84
C ASN A 3 -32.60 22.07 40.60
N LYS A 4 -31.43 22.32 40.08
CA LYS A 4 -31.31 23.10 38.90
C LYS A 4 -30.97 22.15 37.76
N GLY A 5 -31.97 21.84 36.98
CA GLY A 5 -31.73 21.15 35.74
C GLY A 5 -31.19 22.11 34.70
N PHE A 6 -30.77 21.56 33.57
CA PHE A 6 -30.41 22.39 32.45
C PHE A 6 -31.62 23.08 31.85
N THR A 7 -31.44 24.30 31.43
CA THR A 7 -32.46 25.00 30.69
C THR A 7 -32.50 24.47 29.27
N LEU A 8 -33.62 24.67 28.58
CA LEU A 8 -33.76 24.26 27.18
C LEU A 8 -32.70 24.92 26.30
N VAL A 9 -32.39 26.20 26.58
CA VAL A 9 -31.37 26.94 25.83
C VAL A 9 -29.98 26.35 26.07
N GLU A 10 -29.65 25.99 27.29
CA GLU A 10 -28.38 25.34 27.60
C GLU A 10 -28.24 24.01 26.88
N LEU A 11 -29.29 23.21 26.85
CA LEU A 11 -29.30 21.93 26.18
C LEU A 11 -29.08 22.09 24.68
N ILE A 12 -29.78 23.04 24.07
CA ILE A 12 -29.62 23.35 22.65
C ILE A 12 -28.19 23.81 22.34
N ALA A 13 -27.64 24.65 23.20
CA ALA A 13 -26.28 25.15 23.05
C ALA A 13 -25.27 24.00 23.08
N ILE A 14 -25.44 23.05 24.02
CA ILE A 14 -24.57 21.87 24.10
C ILE A 14 -24.65 21.02 22.83
N ILE A 15 -25.83 20.78 22.33
CA ILE A 15 -26.05 20.02 21.13
C ILE A 15 -25.38 20.69 19.93
N LEU A 16 -25.49 21.99 19.79
CA LEU A 16 -24.87 22.76 18.72
C LEU A 16 -23.35 22.66 18.75
N VAL A 17 -22.76 22.81 19.94
CA VAL A 17 -21.30 22.71 20.11
C VAL A 17 -20.83 21.31 19.78
N LEU A 18 -21.52 20.28 20.28
CA LEU A 18 -21.18 18.88 19.98
C LEU A 18 -21.26 18.59 18.50
N SER A 19 -22.25 19.13 17.80
CA SER A 19 -22.42 18.96 16.35
C SER A 19 -21.21 19.51 15.59
N ILE A 20 -20.73 20.67 15.98
CA ILE A 20 -19.56 21.29 15.35
C ILE A 20 -18.31 20.44 15.59
N ILE A 21 -18.10 20.00 16.83
CA ILE A 21 -16.95 19.17 17.20
C ILE A 21 -16.95 17.85 16.41
N LEU A 22 -18.10 17.19 16.33
CA LEU A 22 -18.22 15.92 15.61
C LEU A 22 -17.94 16.10 14.11
N THR A 23 -18.40 17.18 13.51
CA THR A 23 -18.18 17.45 12.09
C THR A 23 -16.69 17.62 11.80
N VAL A 24 -15.99 18.43 12.58
CA VAL A 24 -14.55 18.67 12.41
C VAL A 24 -13.77 17.39 12.69
N GLY A 25 -14.09 16.69 13.77
CA GLY A 25 -13.42 15.45 14.16
C GLY A 25 -13.59 14.37 13.12
N PHE A 26 -14.77 14.23 12.55
CA PHE A 26 -15.03 13.23 11.51
C PHE A 26 -14.23 13.52 10.24
N THR A 27 -14.18 14.76 9.80
CA THR A 27 -13.41 15.15 8.61
C THR A 27 -11.92 14.88 8.81
N THR A 28 -11.38 15.24 9.95
CA THR A 28 -9.97 15.01 10.29
C THR A 28 -9.65 13.52 10.31
N LEU A 29 -10.52 12.71 10.90
CA LEU A 29 -10.36 11.26 10.97
C LEU A 29 -10.38 10.63 9.57
N SER A 30 -11.31 11.03 8.72
CA SER A 30 -11.39 10.53 7.35
C SER A 30 -10.12 10.83 6.56
N ASN A 31 -9.62 12.07 6.64
CA ASN A 31 -8.38 12.45 5.98
C ASN A 31 -7.19 11.68 6.51
N SER A 32 -7.13 11.45 7.81
CA SER A 32 -6.07 10.66 8.45
C SER A 32 -6.09 9.21 7.97
N LEU A 33 -7.26 8.62 7.82
CA LEU A 33 -7.41 7.25 7.32
C LEU A 33 -6.97 7.13 5.86
N GLU A 34 -7.35 8.08 5.02
CA GLU A 34 -6.91 8.10 3.62
C GLU A 34 -5.40 8.22 3.52
N ASN A 35 -4.79 9.12 4.28
CA ASN A 35 -3.34 9.29 4.31
C ASN A 35 -2.65 8.03 4.83
N SER A 36 -3.20 7.37 5.82
CA SER A 36 -2.67 6.13 6.36
C SER A 36 -2.72 5.01 5.32
N ASN A 37 -3.83 4.88 4.60
CA ASN A 37 -3.98 3.88 3.55
C ASN A 37 -3.02 4.14 2.39
N GLU A 38 -2.80 5.41 2.03
CA GLU A 38 -1.82 5.77 1.01
C GLU A 38 -0.40 5.38 1.42
N ARG A 39 -0.02 5.64 2.66
CA ARG A 39 1.29 5.25 3.19
C ARG A 39 1.46 3.74 3.19
N LYS A 40 0.43 3.01 3.59
CA LYS A 40 0.46 1.53 3.58
C LYS A 40 0.58 1.01 2.16
N TYR A 41 -0.12 1.63 1.22
CA TYR A 41 -0.01 1.27 -0.20
C TYR A 41 1.41 1.49 -0.71
N GLN A 42 2.00 2.65 -0.46
CA GLN A 42 3.36 2.95 -0.89
C GLN A 42 4.38 2.01 -0.24
N THR A 43 4.18 1.67 1.02
CA THR A 43 5.01 0.70 1.72
C THR A 43 4.90 -0.68 1.09
N MET A 44 3.69 -1.10 0.73
CA MET A 44 3.45 -2.36 0.04
C MET A 44 4.18 -2.41 -1.31
N ILE A 45 4.08 -1.34 -2.09
CA ILE A 45 4.77 -1.24 -3.39
C ILE A 45 6.28 -1.37 -3.19
N LYS A 46 6.84 -0.65 -2.22
CA LYS A 46 8.26 -0.71 -1.93
C LYS A 46 8.70 -2.09 -1.48
N ASN A 47 7.90 -2.74 -0.63
CA ASN A 47 8.19 -4.10 -0.19
C ASN A 47 8.17 -5.09 -1.35
N LEU A 48 7.26 -4.92 -2.31
CA LEU A 48 7.22 -5.75 -3.51
C LEU A 48 8.44 -5.54 -4.39
N GLU A 49 8.90 -4.30 -4.52
CA GLU A 49 10.13 -4.00 -5.26
C GLU A 49 11.33 -4.69 -4.61
N MET A 50 11.44 -4.62 -3.29
CA MET A 50 12.51 -5.28 -2.54
C MET A 50 12.42 -6.80 -2.63
N ALA A 51 11.21 -7.34 -2.59
CA ALA A 51 10.98 -8.77 -2.75
C ALA A 51 11.39 -9.26 -4.14
N ALA A 52 11.07 -8.48 -5.17
CA ALA A 52 11.49 -8.80 -6.54
C ALA A 52 13.00 -8.77 -6.68
N GLU A 53 13.67 -7.80 -6.05
CA GLU A 53 15.12 -7.72 -6.03
C GLU A 53 15.73 -8.98 -5.37
N GLU A 54 15.17 -9.40 -4.25
CA GLU A 54 15.60 -10.62 -3.58
C GLU A 54 15.40 -11.85 -4.45
N TYR A 55 14.27 -11.93 -5.12
CA TYR A 55 13.94 -13.03 -6.04
C TYR A 55 14.94 -13.09 -7.20
N VAL A 56 15.22 -11.96 -7.81
CA VAL A 56 16.13 -11.87 -8.96
C VAL A 56 17.55 -12.27 -8.57
N ASN A 57 17.95 -11.99 -7.32
CA ASN A 57 19.29 -12.32 -6.83
C ASN A 57 19.44 -13.79 -6.39
N LEU A 58 18.39 -14.60 -6.47
CA LEU A 58 18.49 -16.03 -6.17
C LEU A 58 19.42 -16.73 -7.17
N PRO A 59 20.14 -17.77 -6.72
CA PRO A 59 21.05 -18.53 -7.61
C PRO A 59 20.34 -19.05 -8.86
N GLY A 60 20.91 -18.77 -10.03
CA GLY A 60 20.38 -19.19 -11.30
C GLY A 60 19.33 -18.27 -11.92
N ILE A 61 18.62 -17.52 -11.11
CA ILE A 61 17.58 -16.61 -11.62
C ILE A 61 18.19 -15.34 -12.18
N TYR A 62 19.19 -14.80 -11.52
CA TYR A 62 19.89 -13.59 -11.99
C TYR A 62 20.42 -13.77 -13.41
N ARG A 63 21.14 -14.88 -13.64
CA ARG A 63 21.73 -15.17 -14.96
C ARG A 63 20.65 -15.29 -16.03
N LYS A 64 19.58 -16.00 -15.72
CA LYS A 64 18.48 -16.21 -16.65
C LYS A 64 17.83 -14.88 -17.05
N ILE A 65 17.56 -14.03 -16.06
CA ILE A 65 16.94 -12.73 -16.31
C ILE A 65 17.90 -11.82 -17.08
N ASP A 66 19.15 -11.81 -16.72
CA ASP A 66 20.17 -11.00 -17.40
C ASP A 66 20.27 -11.40 -18.88
N GLU A 67 20.27 -12.69 -19.18
CA GLU A 67 20.30 -13.20 -20.54
C GLU A 67 19.04 -12.81 -21.31
N GLU A 68 17.86 -12.94 -20.71
CA GLU A 68 16.60 -12.55 -21.35
C GLU A 68 16.56 -11.06 -21.66
N LEU A 69 17.05 -10.21 -20.74
CA LEU A 69 17.10 -8.77 -20.97
C LEU A 69 18.09 -8.40 -22.07
N LYS A 70 19.20 -9.10 -22.19
CA LYS A 70 20.17 -8.91 -23.28
C LYS A 70 19.57 -9.24 -24.64
N GLU A 71 18.66 -10.22 -24.69
CA GLU A 71 17.95 -10.59 -25.90
C GLU A 71 16.80 -9.63 -26.24
N GLY A 72 16.57 -8.61 -25.42
CA GLY A 72 15.50 -7.65 -25.60
C GLY A 72 14.14 -8.14 -25.18
N LYS A 73 14.06 -9.24 -24.44
CA LYS A 73 12.81 -9.79 -23.96
C LYS A 73 12.31 -9.00 -22.75
N ARG A 74 10.99 -8.96 -22.63
CA ARG A 74 10.35 -8.38 -21.45
C ARG A 74 10.37 -9.40 -20.33
N VAL A 75 10.90 -9.02 -19.18
CA VAL A 75 10.98 -9.89 -18.02
C VAL A 75 10.04 -9.38 -16.93
N THR A 76 9.20 -10.26 -16.43
CA THR A 76 8.28 -9.96 -15.34
C THR A 76 8.41 -11.01 -14.25
N VAL A 77 8.18 -10.59 -13.00
CA VAL A 77 8.11 -11.47 -11.85
C VAL A 77 6.68 -11.38 -11.32
N ASP A 78 5.96 -12.49 -11.36
CA ASP A 78 4.61 -12.52 -10.83
C ASP A 78 4.65 -12.55 -9.30
N ILE A 79 3.65 -11.95 -8.68
CA ILE A 79 3.56 -11.93 -7.21
C ILE A 79 3.46 -13.36 -6.66
N VAL A 80 2.80 -14.25 -7.39
CA VAL A 80 2.71 -15.66 -7.03
C VAL A 80 4.09 -16.31 -6.97
N ASP A 81 5.00 -15.93 -7.86
CA ASP A 81 6.36 -16.46 -7.85
C ASP A 81 7.11 -16.09 -6.56
N LEU A 82 6.85 -14.91 -6.03
CA LEU A 82 7.44 -14.47 -4.76
C LEU A 82 6.92 -15.30 -3.59
N VAL A 83 5.65 -15.66 -3.61
CA VAL A 83 5.05 -16.53 -2.59
C VAL A 83 5.63 -17.94 -2.70
N ASN A 84 5.73 -18.47 -3.91
CA ASN A 84 6.26 -19.82 -4.14
C ASN A 84 7.74 -19.94 -3.78
N ALA A 85 8.49 -18.85 -3.90
CA ALA A 85 9.90 -18.82 -3.50
C ALA A 85 10.09 -18.53 -2.01
N GLU A 86 8.99 -18.40 -1.26
CA GLU A 86 8.99 -18.13 0.18
C GLU A 86 9.63 -16.78 0.54
N ILE A 87 9.69 -15.86 -0.41
CA ILE A 87 10.19 -14.51 -0.16
C ILE A 87 9.14 -13.67 0.56
N ILE A 88 7.87 -13.87 0.20
CA ILE A 88 6.74 -13.31 0.93
C ILE A 88 5.82 -14.45 1.36
N ASP A 89 5.17 -14.27 2.50
CA ASP A 89 4.34 -15.33 3.09
C ASP A 89 3.03 -15.54 2.35
N GLN A 90 2.46 -14.46 1.85
CA GLN A 90 1.15 -14.49 1.20
C GLN A 90 1.02 -13.32 0.25
N ILE A 91 0.04 -13.40 -0.64
CA ILE A 91 -0.27 -12.31 -1.55
C ILE A 91 -0.78 -11.12 -0.72
N PRO A 92 -0.17 -9.94 -0.87
CA PRO A 92 -0.60 -8.77 -0.11
C PRO A 92 -2.01 -8.32 -0.43
N THR A 93 -2.64 -7.68 0.54
CA THR A 93 -3.94 -7.04 0.38
C THR A 93 -3.72 -5.55 0.11
N ASN A 94 -4.40 -5.03 -0.91
CA ASN A 94 -4.34 -3.60 -1.22
C ASN A 94 -5.05 -2.81 -0.10
N PRO A 95 -4.35 -1.91 0.60
CA PRO A 95 -4.98 -1.16 1.69
C PRO A 95 -6.12 -0.26 1.24
N LYS A 96 -6.13 0.15 -0.02
CA LYS A 96 -7.17 1.02 -0.58
C LYS A 96 -8.44 0.25 -0.96
N THR A 97 -8.29 -0.92 -1.57
CA THR A 97 -9.42 -1.72 -2.05
C THR A 97 -9.85 -2.82 -1.10
N LYS A 98 -9.00 -3.18 -0.14
CA LYS A 98 -9.21 -4.29 0.82
C LYS A 98 -9.28 -5.66 0.15
N LYS A 99 -8.80 -5.77 -1.08
CA LYS A 99 -8.76 -7.02 -1.84
C LYS A 99 -7.32 -7.43 -2.09
N GLU A 100 -7.09 -8.72 -2.29
CA GLU A 100 -5.78 -9.19 -2.70
C GLU A 100 -5.36 -8.54 -4.01
N ILE A 101 -4.09 -8.19 -4.11
CA ILE A 101 -3.55 -7.59 -5.33
C ILE A 101 -3.33 -8.66 -6.39
N SER A 102 -3.39 -8.26 -7.64
CA SER A 102 -2.96 -9.11 -8.74
C SER A 102 -2.07 -8.29 -9.67
N GLY A 103 -1.10 -8.95 -10.25
CA GLY A 103 -0.17 -8.27 -11.14
C GLY A 103 1.22 -8.86 -11.06
N TYR A 104 2.17 -8.05 -11.48
CA TYR A 104 3.56 -8.48 -11.62
C TYR A 104 4.51 -7.32 -11.37
N ILE A 105 5.78 -7.63 -11.26
CA ILE A 105 6.84 -6.64 -11.18
C ILE A 105 7.64 -6.72 -12.49
N LEU A 106 7.71 -5.62 -13.22
CA LEU A 106 8.48 -5.53 -14.44
C LEU A 106 9.95 -5.29 -14.09
N VAL A 107 10.83 -6.10 -14.66
CA VAL A 107 12.27 -5.98 -14.43
C VAL A 107 12.92 -5.43 -15.70
N GLU A 108 13.62 -4.32 -15.54
CA GLU A 108 14.34 -3.68 -16.65
C GLU A 108 15.76 -3.35 -16.21
N LYS A 109 16.60 -2.99 -17.16
CA LYS A 109 17.93 -2.46 -16.89
C LYS A 109 17.98 -0.99 -17.28
N ASN A 110 18.59 -0.16 -16.43
CA ASN A 110 18.86 1.23 -16.76
C ASN A 110 20.17 1.36 -17.53
N SER A 111 20.55 2.60 -17.87
CA SER A 111 21.79 2.91 -18.58
C SER A 111 23.05 2.52 -17.81
N ASP A 112 22.95 2.40 -16.49
CA ASP A 112 24.07 2.00 -15.61
C ASP A 112 24.16 0.50 -15.40
N ASN A 113 23.39 -0.30 -16.14
CA ASN A 113 23.29 -1.75 -16.03
C ASN A 113 22.73 -2.23 -14.68
N GLU A 114 22.01 -1.38 -14.00
CA GLU A 114 21.31 -1.75 -12.77
C GLU A 114 19.89 -2.19 -13.09
N PHE A 115 19.39 -3.19 -12.37
CA PHE A 115 18.00 -3.61 -12.51
C PHE A 115 17.06 -2.58 -11.88
N ILE A 116 15.99 -2.28 -12.59
CA ILE A 116 14.91 -1.42 -12.13
C ILE A 116 13.65 -2.28 -12.02
N TYR A 117 12.95 -2.14 -10.91
CA TYR A 117 11.74 -2.91 -10.62
C TYR A 117 10.54 -1.98 -10.61
N THR A 118 9.57 -2.26 -11.46
CA THR A 118 8.33 -1.47 -11.52
C THR A 118 7.16 -2.38 -11.19
N VAL A 119 6.44 -2.05 -10.13
CA VAL A 119 5.27 -2.83 -9.70
C VAL A 119 4.07 -2.41 -10.53
N GLN A 120 3.45 -3.39 -11.18
CA GLN A 120 2.24 -3.21 -11.98
C GLN A 120 1.13 -4.05 -11.35
N ILE A 121 0.28 -3.40 -10.59
CA ILE A 121 -0.86 -4.05 -9.91
C ILE A 121 -2.15 -3.28 -10.19
N ASP A 122 -3.24 -3.98 -10.06
CA ASP A 122 -4.59 -3.40 -10.18
C ASP A 122 -5.03 -2.64 -8.92
#